data_45014b5558c858a995574ef6e70b0aae
#
_entry.id   45014b5558c858a995574ef6e70b0aae
#
_cell.length_a   1.000
_cell.length_b   1.000
_cell.length_c   1.000
_cell.angle_alpha   90.00
_cell.angle_beta   90.00
_cell.angle_gamma   90.00
#
_symmetry.space_group_name_H-M   'P 1'
#
loop_
_entity.id
_entity.type
_entity.pdbx_description
1 polymer ?
#
loop_
_entity_poly.entity_id
_entity_poly.type
_entity_poly.pdbx_seq_one_letter_code
_entity_poly.pdbx_strand_id
1 'polypeptide(L)' 'MEIDKDKLKENIQEGKSSHDVAMTLGCHPSTVRRKAKELGLKFKAKSHWRKYDNKD' A
#
# COMPACT_ATOMS: atom_id res chain seq x y z
N MET A 1 3.65 -6.86 -16.27
CA MET A 1 2.39 -6.44 -15.80
C MET A 1 2.48 -5.11 -15.10
N GLU A 2 1.66 -4.16 -15.50
CA GLU A 2 1.74 -2.86 -14.90
C GLU A 2 0.59 -2.55 -14.02
N ILE A 3 0.83 -1.79 -13.00
CA ILE A 3 -0.19 -1.37 -12.09
C ILE A 3 -0.69 -0.01 -12.52
N ASP A 4 -2.01 0.14 -12.52
CA ASP A 4 -2.60 1.41 -12.88
C ASP A 4 -2.31 2.37 -11.73
N LYS A 5 -1.59 3.43 -11.99
CA LYS A 5 -1.23 4.35 -10.93
C LYS A 5 -2.44 5.03 -10.34
N ASP A 6 -3.47 5.27 -11.11
CA ASP A 6 -4.65 5.94 -10.59
C ASP A 6 -5.33 5.03 -9.58
N LYS A 7 -5.43 3.75 -9.89
CA LYS A 7 -6.03 2.82 -8.97
C LYS A 7 -5.18 2.64 -7.74
N LEU A 8 -3.89 2.62 -7.91
CA LEU A 8 -2.97 2.47 -6.80
C LEU A 8 -3.15 3.65 -5.86
N LYS A 9 -3.16 4.84 -6.40
CA LYS A 9 -3.27 6.03 -5.61
C LYS A 9 -4.61 6.05 -4.88
N GLU A 10 -5.66 5.68 -5.57
CA GLU A 10 -6.97 5.67 -5.00
C GLU A 10 -7.04 4.70 -3.83
N ASN A 11 -6.51 3.52 -3.99
CA ASN A 11 -6.54 2.53 -2.93
C ASN A 11 -5.72 3.00 -1.73
N ILE A 12 -4.61 3.64 -1.96
CA ILE A 12 -3.79 4.15 -0.88
C ILE A 12 -4.56 5.24 -0.13
N GLN A 13 -5.27 6.08 -0.84
CA GLN A 13 -6.01 7.14 -0.20
C GLN A 13 -7.16 6.59 0.64
N GLU A 14 -7.62 5.40 0.33
CA GLU A 14 -8.68 4.80 1.08
C GLU A 14 -8.14 4.17 2.35
N GLY A 15 -6.85 4.20 2.54
CA GLY A 15 -6.27 3.66 3.76
C GLY A 15 -5.89 2.19 3.68
N LYS A 16 -5.78 1.65 2.50
CA LYS A 16 -5.45 0.25 2.36
C LYS A 16 -3.95 0.03 2.47
N SER A 17 -3.57 -1.13 2.96
CA SER A 17 -2.16 -1.44 3.09
C SER A 17 -1.68 -2.02 1.76
N SER A 18 -0.38 -2.21 1.63
CA SER A 18 0.16 -2.74 0.39
C SER A 18 -0.39 -4.13 0.10
N HIS A 19 -0.62 -4.91 1.13
CA HIS A 19 -1.13 -6.25 0.95
C HIS A 19 -2.57 -6.18 0.40
N ASP A 20 -3.39 -5.31 0.98
CA ASP A 20 -4.76 -5.16 0.53
C ASP A 20 -4.81 -4.63 -0.90
N VAL A 21 -3.97 -3.67 -1.21
CA VAL A 21 -3.95 -3.10 -2.54
C VAL A 21 -3.53 -4.18 -3.54
N ALA A 22 -2.54 -4.98 -3.16
CA ALA A 22 -2.08 -6.03 -4.03
C ALA A 22 -3.19 -7.02 -4.34
N MET A 23 -3.97 -7.37 -3.36
CA MET A 23 -5.05 -8.30 -3.56
C MET A 23 -6.11 -7.68 -4.44
N THR A 24 -6.39 -6.41 -4.25
CA THR A 24 -7.39 -5.73 -5.05
C THR A 24 -6.94 -5.64 -6.51
N LEU A 25 -5.67 -5.35 -6.73
CA LEU A 25 -5.16 -5.21 -8.08
C LEU A 25 -4.71 -6.52 -8.71
N GLY A 26 -4.63 -7.56 -7.93
CA GLY A 26 -4.24 -8.85 -8.45
C GLY A 26 -2.75 -8.98 -8.71
N CYS A 27 -1.93 -8.38 -7.86
CA CYS A 27 -0.49 -8.48 -8.06
C CYS A 27 0.17 -8.75 -6.72
N HIS A 28 1.48 -8.84 -6.73
CA HIS A 28 2.22 -9.15 -5.52
C HIS A 28 2.42 -7.89 -4.69
N PRO A 29 2.38 -7.99 -3.36
CA PRO A 29 2.57 -6.81 -2.51
C PRO A 29 3.90 -6.11 -2.76
N SER A 30 4.94 -6.86 -3.07
CA SER A 30 6.24 -6.25 -3.34
C SER A 30 6.16 -5.32 -4.53
N THR A 31 5.40 -5.72 -5.53
CA THR A 31 5.24 -4.92 -6.73
C THR A 31 4.51 -3.62 -6.39
N VAL A 32 3.49 -3.73 -5.55
CA VAL A 32 2.72 -2.58 -5.15
C VAL A 32 3.62 -1.58 -4.40
N ARG A 33 4.42 -2.10 -3.48
CA ARG A 33 5.27 -1.23 -2.69
C ARG A 33 6.31 -0.54 -3.57
N ARG A 34 6.88 -1.26 -4.51
CA ARG A 34 7.87 -0.71 -5.40
C ARG A 34 7.23 0.41 -6.25
N LYS A 35 6.04 0.13 -6.78
CA LYS A 35 5.38 1.09 -7.62
C LYS A 35 5.01 2.35 -6.83
N ALA A 36 4.52 2.16 -5.62
CA ALA A 36 4.15 3.29 -4.79
C ALA A 36 5.38 4.15 -4.51
N LYS A 37 6.51 3.52 -4.27
CA LYS A 37 7.71 4.26 -4.00
C LYS A 37 8.15 5.06 -5.23
N GLU A 38 8.02 4.49 -6.40
CA GLU A 38 8.38 5.17 -7.62
C GLU A 38 7.51 6.41 -7.84
N LEU A 39 6.26 6.33 -7.44
CA LEU A 39 5.33 7.42 -7.63
C LEU A 39 5.33 8.39 -6.46
N GLY A 40 6.11 8.11 -5.45
CA GLY A 40 6.16 8.97 -4.28
C GLY A 40 4.95 8.83 -3.38
N LEU A 41 4.29 7.69 -3.42
CA LEU A 41 3.10 7.48 -2.61
C LEU A 41 3.46 6.72 -1.35
N LYS A 42 2.72 6.96 -0.29
CA LYS A 42 2.95 6.27 0.96
C LYS A 42 1.65 5.69 1.48
N PHE A 43 1.74 4.53 2.07
CA PHE A 43 0.56 3.88 2.60
C PHE A 43 0.20 4.48 3.94
N LYS A 44 -1.07 4.67 4.17
CA LYS A 44 -1.51 5.29 5.40
C LYS A 44 -1.97 4.34 6.46
N ALA A 45 -2.28 3.14 6.11
CA ALA A 45 -2.84 2.21 7.06
C ALA A 45 -1.79 1.61 7.92
N LYS A 46 -1.34 2.32 8.91
CA LYS A 46 -0.38 1.77 9.77
C LYS A 46 -0.49 2.16 11.19
N SER A 47 -1.44 3.00 11.50
CA SER A 47 -1.52 3.49 12.84
C SER A 47 -1.70 2.41 13.83
N HIS A 48 -2.57 1.46 13.63
CA HIS A 48 -2.76 0.51 14.70
C HIS A 48 -1.66 -0.54 14.74
N TRP A 49 -0.85 -0.60 13.72
CA TRP A 49 0.26 -1.50 13.77
C TRP A 49 1.23 -0.97 14.76
N ARG A 50 1.39 0.33 14.81
CA ARG A 50 2.32 0.95 15.67
C ARG A 50 2.06 0.65 17.08
N LYS A 51 0.85 0.43 17.42
CA LYS A 51 0.54 0.16 18.76
C LYS A 51 1.31 -1.00 19.25
N TYR A 52 1.44 -2.00 18.45
CA TYR A 52 2.17 -3.12 18.88
C TYR A 52 3.63 -2.88 18.93
N ASP A 53 4.13 -2.26 17.92
CA ASP A 53 5.50 -1.98 17.90
C ASP A 53 5.95 -1.25 19.01
N ASN A 54 5.16 -0.33 19.42
CA ASN A 54 5.56 0.52 20.40
C ASN A 54 5.71 -0.07 21.65
N LYS A 55 5.10 -1.09 21.87
CA LYS A 55 5.12 -1.52 23.06
C LYS A 55 6.40 -1.80 23.49
N ASP A 56 7.21 -1.94 22.89
CA ASP A 56 8.42 -2.21 23.33
C ASP A 56 9.07 -1.32 23.85
#